data_da10d98df59f9550ea0368b425569313
#
_entry.id   da10d98df59f9550ea0368b425569313
#
_cell.length_a   1.000
_cell.length_b   1.000
_cell.length_c   1.000
_cell.angle_alpha   90.00
_cell.angle_beta   90.00
_cell.angle_gamma   90.00
#
_symmetry.space_group_name_H-M   'P 1'
#
loop_
_entity.id
_entity.type
_entity.pdbx_description
1 polymer ?
#
loop_
_entity_poly.entity_id
_entity_poly.type
_entity_poly.pdbx_seq_one_letter_code
_entity_poly.pdbx_strand_id
1 'polypeptide(L)'
;VQMTYGNLDTEELKFFREEYTLEELGLWYQNLLDRYHKWIAYQLAWKKERNASMSDLEFPFEYREGQRKIVSGVYHTISTERQIFVQAPTGVGKTMSTIFPAVRAVGAGLGENIFYLTAKTITRTVAEEAFSILKEHGLKFKVITITAKEKLCLCDKTECNPENCLWARGHLDRVNDAVFELWTTQDSYDRDTLLEYAKKWQVCPFEMCLDLAVWVDAVICDYNYVFDPNVYLKRFFGEGTSGEYI
;
A
#
# COMPACT_ATOMS: atom_id res chain seq x y z
N VAL A 1 26.75 -20.07 -8.49
CA VAL A 1 25.63 -19.81 -7.56
C VAL A 1 24.85 -21.09 -7.34
N GLN A 2 24.45 -21.36 -6.10
CA GLN A 2 23.61 -22.50 -5.78
C GLN A 2 22.43 -22.02 -4.94
N MET A 3 21.21 -22.40 -5.35
CA MET A 3 20.01 -22.29 -4.53
C MET A 3 19.62 -23.68 -4.05
N THR A 4 19.33 -23.83 -2.78
CA THR A 4 18.87 -25.09 -2.19
C THR A 4 17.41 -24.91 -1.74
N TYR A 5 16.54 -25.75 -2.24
CA TYR A 5 15.14 -25.85 -1.79
C TYR A 5 14.99 -27.08 -0.94
N GLY A 6 14.42 -26.96 0.26
CA GLY A 6 14.09 -28.04 1.17
C GLY A 6 12.59 -28.12 1.42
N ASN A 7 12.00 -29.28 1.25
CA ASN A 7 10.65 -29.57 1.71
C ASN A 7 10.72 -30.08 3.15
N LEU A 8 10.13 -29.34 4.09
CA LEU A 8 10.19 -29.69 5.52
C LEU A 8 9.32 -30.89 5.89
N ASP A 9 8.32 -31.22 5.07
CA ASP A 9 7.43 -32.34 5.33
C ASP A 9 7.99 -33.68 4.80
N THR A 10 8.67 -33.62 3.64
CA THR A 10 9.22 -34.82 2.98
C THR A 10 10.74 -34.98 3.15
N GLU A 11 11.41 -33.99 3.76
CA GLU A 11 12.87 -33.89 3.87
C GLU A 11 13.62 -33.93 2.52
N GLU A 12 12.89 -33.75 1.40
CA GLU A 12 13.48 -33.68 0.07
C GLU A 12 14.27 -32.39 -0.12
N LEU A 13 15.49 -32.52 -0.65
CA LEU A 13 16.34 -31.39 -1.04
C LEU A 13 16.47 -31.31 -2.56
N LYS A 14 16.24 -30.14 -3.12
CA LYS A 14 16.52 -29.83 -4.53
C LYS A 14 17.58 -28.75 -4.61
N PHE A 15 18.56 -28.99 -5.49
CA PHE A 15 19.67 -28.07 -5.73
C PHE A 15 19.56 -27.51 -7.14
N PHE A 16 19.52 -26.19 -7.24
CA PHE A 16 19.60 -25.46 -8.50
C PHE A 16 20.99 -24.80 -8.54
N ARG A 17 21.81 -25.20 -9.50
CA ARG A 17 23.18 -24.69 -9.65
C ARG A 17 23.33 -24.05 -11.02
N GLU A 18 23.90 -22.87 -11.03
CA GLU A 18 24.33 -22.17 -12.22
C GLU A 18 25.77 -21.68 -12.03
N GLU A 19 26.59 -21.84 -13.06
CA GLU A 19 27.96 -21.38 -13.08
C GLU A 19 28.03 -20.12 -13.95
N TYR A 20 28.70 -19.13 -13.46
CA TYR A 20 28.90 -17.85 -14.13
C TYR A 20 30.38 -17.54 -14.18
N THR A 21 30.87 -17.00 -15.27
CA THR A 21 32.14 -16.28 -15.31
C THR A 21 32.02 -14.98 -14.48
N LEU A 22 33.14 -14.39 -14.11
CA LEU A 22 33.15 -13.12 -13.39
C LEU A 22 32.46 -12.00 -14.19
N GLU A 23 32.65 -12.02 -15.51
CA GLU A 23 32.02 -11.05 -16.42
C GLU A 23 30.51 -11.21 -16.47
N GLU A 24 30.00 -12.42 -16.65
CA GLU A 24 28.56 -12.72 -16.66
C GLU A 24 27.89 -12.35 -15.32
N LEU A 25 28.53 -12.68 -14.20
CA LEU A 25 28.03 -12.29 -12.87
C LEU A 25 28.03 -10.78 -12.69
N GLY A 26 29.04 -10.07 -13.19
CA GLY A 26 29.12 -8.61 -13.20
C GLY A 26 27.99 -7.98 -13.98
N LEU A 27 27.70 -8.48 -15.19
CA LEU A 27 26.58 -8.02 -16.02
C LEU A 27 25.23 -8.30 -15.36
N TRP A 28 25.04 -9.48 -14.79
CA TRP A 28 23.81 -9.82 -14.06
C TRP A 28 23.58 -8.88 -12.87
N TYR A 29 24.64 -8.63 -12.09
CA TYR A 29 24.56 -7.73 -10.93
C TYR A 29 24.27 -6.29 -11.34
N GLN A 30 24.91 -5.79 -12.41
CA GLN A 30 24.63 -4.46 -12.94
C GLN A 30 23.16 -4.33 -13.38
N ASN A 31 22.62 -5.32 -14.08
CA ASN A 31 21.22 -5.35 -14.49
C ASN A 31 20.27 -5.31 -13.28
N LEU A 32 20.61 -6.05 -12.22
CA LEU A 32 19.84 -6.00 -10.97
C LEU A 32 19.85 -4.61 -10.34
N LEU A 33 21.01 -3.96 -10.28
CA LEU A 33 21.14 -2.59 -9.78
C LEU A 33 20.36 -1.59 -10.63
N ASP A 34 20.41 -1.69 -11.95
CA ASP A 34 19.69 -0.79 -12.86
C ASP A 34 18.18 -0.93 -12.68
N ARG A 35 17.69 -2.17 -12.51
CA ARG A 35 16.28 -2.43 -12.19
C ARG A 35 15.87 -1.86 -10.84
N TYR A 36 16.70 -1.98 -9.82
CA TYR A 36 16.45 -1.42 -8.50
C TYR A 36 16.51 0.11 -8.52
N HIS A 37 17.48 0.68 -9.22
CA HIS A 37 17.66 2.13 -9.32
C HIS A 37 16.41 2.84 -9.85
N LYS A 38 15.70 2.27 -10.84
CA LYS A 38 14.48 2.89 -11.37
C LYS A 38 13.39 3.08 -10.29
N TRP A 39 13.28 2.09 -9.35
CA TRP A 39 12.30 2.16 -8.26
C TRP A 39 12.66 3.26 -7.26
N ILE A 40 13.90 3.29 -6.83
CA ILE A 40 14.38 4.27 -5.85
C ILE A 40 14.35 5.69 -6.43
N ALA A 41 14.77 5.86 -7.68
CA ALA A 41 14.72 7.16 -8.34
C ALA A 41 13.30 7.72 -8.40
N TYR A 42 12.33 6.88 -8.78
CA TYR A 42 10.92 7.28 -8.78
C TYR A 42 10.41 7.58 -7.36
N GLN A 43 10.72 6.73 -6.38
CA GLN A 43 10.29 6.93 -4.98
C GLN A 43 10.79 8.27 -4.42
N LEU A 44 12.06 8.60 -4.67
CA LEU A 44 12.64 9.86 -4.19
C LEU A 44 11.98 11.07 -4.88
N ALA A 45 11.75 10.99 -6.19
CA ALA A 45 11.05 12.03 -6.93
C ALA A 45 9.61 12.19 -6.43
N TRP A 46 8.90 11.07 -6.25
CA TRP A 46 7.54 11.05 -5.72
C TRP A 46 7.46 11.67 -4.32
N LYS A 47 8.31 11.24 -3.38
CA LYS A 47 8.35 11.79 -2.01
C LYS A 47 8.53 13.32 -2.03
N LYS A 48 9.37 13.85 -2.92
CA LYS A 48 9.57 15.30 -3.06
C LYS A 48 8.30 16.01 -3.53
N GLU A 49 7.65 15.51 -4.58
CA GLU A 49 6.41 16.08 -5.11
C GLU A 49 5.25 15.95 -4.10
N ARG A 50 5.11 14.78 -3.47
CA ARG A 50 4.15 14.52 -2.42
C ARG A 50 4.28 15.53 -1.29
N ASN A 51 5.49 15.67 -0.72
CA ASN A 51 5.72 16.55 0.42
C ASN A 51 5.47 18.03 0.06
N ALA A 52 5.85 18.45 -1.14
CA ALA A 52 5.55 19.80 -1.62
C ALA A 52 4.03 20.04 -1.71
N SER A 53 3.26 19.08 -2.17
CA SER A 53 1.79 19.21 -2.29
C SER A 53 1.06 19.30 -0.95
N MET A 54 1.68 18.84 0.13
CA MET A 54 1.08 18.85 1.48
C MET A 54 1.35 20.17 2.23
N SER A 55 2.37 20.94 1.84
CA SER A 55 2.77 22.16 2.58
C SER A 55 1.68 23.21 2.56
N ASP A 56 1.03 23.42 1.42
CA ASP A 56 0.03 24.45 1.19
C ASP A 56 -1.41 23.91 1.20
N LEU A 57 -1.59 22.62 1.53
CA LEU A 57 -2.91 22.00 1.54
C LEU A 57 -3.78 22.61 2.63
N GLU A 58 -4.91 23.18 2.23
CA GLU A 58 -5.92 23.73 3.12
C GLU A 58 -7.08 22.72 3.35
N PHE A 59 -7.82 22.92 4.42
CA PHE A 59 -9.02 22.13 4.67
C PHE A 59 -10.07 22.47 3.61
N PRO A 60 -10.63 21.47 2.88
CA PRO A 60 -11.37 21.72 1.63
C PRO A 60 -12.76 22.29 1.83
N PHE A 61 -13.22 22.50 3.05
CA PHE A 61 -14.57 22.96 3.38
C PHE A 61 -14.55 24.04 4.44
N GLU A 62 -15.66 24.78 4.55
CA GLU A 62 -15.93 25.55 5.76
C GLU A 62 -16.08 24.62 6.96
N TYR A 63 -15.42 24.96 8.07
CA TYR A 63 -15.48 24.15 9.28
C TYR A 63 -16.88 24.14 9.89
N ARG A 64 -17.42 22.96 10.11
CA ARG A 64 -18.63 22.78 10.92
C ARG A 64 -18.31 22.93 12.41
N GLU A 65 -19.36 23.17 13.23
CA GLU A 65 -19.20 23.24 14.67
C GLU A 65 -18.49 21.99 15.24
N GLY A 66 -17.48 22.19 16.05
CA GLY A 66 -16.65 21.13 16.65
C GLY A 66 -15.62 20.50 15.71
N GLN A 67 -15.73 20.66 14.39
CA GLN A 67 -14.86 20.01 13.42
C GLN A 67 -13.40 20.48 13.52
N ARG A 68 -13.17 21.79 13.68
CA ARG A 68 -11.82 22.36 13.89
C ARG A 68 -11.13 21.77 15.11
N LYS A 69 -11.90 21.49 16.19
CA LYS A 69 -11.37 20.87 17.42
C LYS A 69 -10.91 19.44 17.17
N ILE A 70 -11.63 18.67 16.34
CA ILE A 70 -11.21 17.31 15.96
C ILE A 70 -9.93 17.37 15.14
N VAL A 71 -9.87 18.20 14.09
CA VAL A 71 -8.70 18.36 13.23
C VAL A 71 -7.46 18.74 14.05
N SER A 72 -7.57 19.75 14.90
CA SER A 72 -6.47 20.18 15.78
C SER A 72 -6.07 19.09 16.78
N GLY A 73 -7.04 18.40 17.38
CA GLY A 73 -6.80 17.31 18.32
C GLY A 73 -6.07 16.13 17.68
N VAL A 74 -6.48 15.71 16.49
CA VAL A 74 -5.82 14.62 15.73
C VAL A 74 -4.38 15.01 15.39
N TYR A 75 -4.16 16.20 14.83
CA TYR A 75 -2.79 16.66 14.51
C TYR A 75 -1.90 16.71 15.75
N HIS A 76 -2.38 17.28 16.85
CA HIS A 76 -1.64 17.34 18.12
C HIS A 76 -1.32 15.94 18.65
N THR A 77 -2.26 15.01 18.54
CA THR A 77 -2.06 13.63 19.00
C THR A 77 -0.97 12.92 18.20
N ILE A 78 -0.94 13.09 16.87
CA ILE A 78 0.12 12.55 16.02
C ILE A 78 1.46 13.20 16.38
N SER A 79 1.53 14.53 16.51
CA SER A 79 2.76 15.26 16.82
C SER A 79 3.35 14.95 18.21
N THR A 80 2.56 14.37 19.09
CA THR A 80 2.98 13.97 20.46
C THR A 80 3.04 12.46 20.64
N GLU A 81 2.91 11.67 19.55
CA GLU A 81 2.95 10.20 19.55
C GLU A 81 1.97 9.57 20.56
N ARG A 82 0.77 10.12 20.62
CA ARG A 82 -0.27 9.70 21.58
C ARG A 82 -1.44 9.06 20.86
N GLN A 83 -2.43 8.64 21.63
CA GLN A 83 -3.70 8.10 21.18
C GLN A 83 -4.84 9.06 21.51
N ILE A 84 -5.85 9.13 20.64
CA ILE A 84 -7.05 9.94 20.85
C ILE A 84 -8.31 9.10 20.59
N PHE A 85 -9.29 9.27 21.46
CA PHE A 85 -10.64 8.75 21.26
C PHE A 85 -11.59 9.91 20.98
N VAL A 86 -12.24 9.87 19.81
CA VAL A 86 -13.14 10.94 19.36
C VAL A 86 -14.58 10.44 19.30
N GLN A 87 -15.43 10.99 20.17
CA GLN A 87 -16.87 10.80 20.09
C GLN A 87 -17.49 12.05 19.47
N ALA A 88 -18.12 11.90 18.31
CA ALA A 88 -18.77 12.99 17.61
C ALA A 88 -20.03 12.48 16.88
N PRO A 89 -21.09 13.32 16.75
CA PRO A 89 -22.32 12.93 16.06
C PRO A 89 -22.06 12.57 14.58
N THR A 90 -23.04 11.90 13.98
CA THR A 90 -23.04 11.67 12.52
C THR A 90 -23.16 12.99 11.78
N GLY A 91 -22.54 13.09 10.59
CA GLY A 91 -22.63 14.29 9.75
C GLY A 91 -21.63 15.41 10.07
N VAL A 92 -20.86 15.33 11.16
CA VAL A 92 -19.84 16.33 11.50
C VAL A 92 -18.60 16.29 10.59
N GLY A 93 -18.49 15.28 9.69
CA GLY A 93 -17.36 15.13 8.79
C GLY A 93 -16.12 14.49 9.44
N LYS A 94 -16.32 13.48 10.30
CA LYS A 94 -15.23 12.78 11.01
C LYS A 94 -14.10 12.30 10.09
N THR A 95 -14.45 11.67 8.96
CA THR A 95 -13.47 11.10 8.03
C THR A 95 -12.50 12.15 7.52
N MET A 96 -12.99 13.28 7.00
CA MET A 96 -12.14 14.38 6.55
C MET A 96 -11.35 15.00 7.71
N SER A 97 -11.98 15.08 8.89
CA SER A 97 -11.35 15.66 10.09
C SER A 97 -10.25 14.77 10.70
N THR A 98 -10.13 13.51 10.27
CA THR A 98 -9.02 12.62 10.65
C THR A 98 -8.00 12.48 9.53
N ILE A 99 -8.44 12.32 8.27
CA ILE A 99 -7.54 12.16 7.12
C ILE A 99 -6.72 13.44 6.86
N PHE A 100 -7.37 14.61 6.80
CA PHE A 100 -6.67 15.86 6.51
C PHE A 100 -5.51 16.15 7.49
N PRO A 101 -5.69 16.13 8.83
CA PRO A 101 -4.58 16.37 9.74
C PRO A 101 -3.52 15.27 9.70
N ALA A 102 -3.86 14.00 9.40
CA ALA A 102 -2.90 12.94 9.21
C ALA A 102 -2.03 13.19 7.96
N VAL A 103 -2.62 13.59 6.83
CA VAL A 103 -1.88 14.01 5.62
C VAL A 103 -0.95 15.19 5.94
N ARG A 104 -1.42 16.20 6.67
CA ARG A 104 -0.60 17.33 7.09
C ARG A 104 0.56 16.90 8.01
N ALA A 105 0.33 15.90 8.87
CA ALA A 105 1.36 15.35 9.74
C ALA A 105 2.45 14.61 8.94
N VAL A 106 2.07 13.80 7.93
CA VAL A 106 3.03 13.20 6.99
C VAL A 106 3.86 14.29 6.29
N GLY A 107 3.23 15.36 5.83
CA GLY A 107 3.91 16.51 5.21
C GLY A 107 4.89 17.23 6.15
N ALA A 108 4.63 17.19 7.46
CA ALA A 108 5.52 17.73 8.50
C ALA A 108 6.61 16.74 8.95
N GLY A 109 6.66 15.51 8.37
CA GLY A 109 7.64 14.47 8.73
C GLY A 109 7.33 13.76 10.06
N LEU A 110 6.08 13.76 10.49
CA LEU A 110 5.62 13.12 11.74
C LEU A 110 5.15 11.66 11.53
N GLY A 111 5.42 11.09 10.38
CA GLY A 111 5.11 9.73 9.97
C GLY A 111 5.27 9.58 8.46
N GLU A 112 5.37 8.35 7.96
CA GLU A 112 5.60 8.08 6.53
C GLU A 112 4.32 7.68 5.79
N ASN A 113 3.48 6.84 6.40
CA ASN A 113 2.30 6.26 5.78
C ASN A 113 1.08 6.35 6.69
N ILE A 114 -0.09 6.38 6.09
CA ILE A 114 -1.38 6.40 6.80
C ILE A 114 -2.08 5.04 6.64
N PHE A 115 -2.52 4.44 7.76
CA PHE A 115 -3.43 3.31 7.76
C PHE A 115 -4.82 3.75 8.20
N TYR A 116 -5.74 3.85 7.26
CA TYR A 116 -7.13 4.16 7.54
C TYR A 116 -7.94 2.87 7.70
N LEU A 117 -8.27 2.54 8.94
CA LEU A 117 -8.91 1.28 9.29
C LEU A 117 -10.41 1.41 9.39
N THR A 118 -11.13 0.47 8.80
CA THR A 118 -12.59 0.47 8.78
C THR A 118 -13.18 -0.86 9.24
N ALA A 119 -14.37 -0.81 9.82
CA ALA A 119 -15.13 -2.03 10.18
C ALA A 119 -16.13 -2.46 9.10
N LYS A 120 -16.43 -1.59 8.09
CA LYS A 120 -17.48 -1.81 7.11
C LYS A 120 -17.06 -1.32 5.72
N THR A 121 -17.50 -2.01 4.69
CA THR A 121 -17.23 -1.65 3.28
C THR A 121 -17.66 -0.20 2.94
N ILE A 122 -18.82 0.25 3.42
CA ILE A 122 -19.31 1.63 3.16
C ILE A 122 -18.34 2.69 3.71
N THR A 123 -17.70 2.45 4.84
CA THR A 123 -16.75 3.42 5.40
C THR A 123 -15.44 3.51 4.61
N ARG A 124 -15.11 2.49 3.81
CA ARG A 124 -13.96 2.55 2.86
C ARG A 124 -14.23 3.56 1.76
N THR A 125 -15.40 3.52 1.14
CA THR A 125 -15.79 4.46 0.07
C THR A 125 -15.74 5.91 0.55
N VAL A 126 -16.18 6.17 1.79
CA VAL A 126 -16.10 7.52 2.39
C VAL A 126 -14.66 7.98 2.59
N ALA A 127 -13.73 7.05 2.91
CA ALA A 127 -12.32 7.39 3.01
C ALA A 127 -11.69 7.63 1.64
N GLU A 128 -12.01 6.80 0.65
CA GLU A 128 -11.60 6.99 -0.75
C GLU A 128 -12.05 8.36 -1.28
N GLU A 129 -13.32 8.72 -1.04
CA GLU A 129 -13.88 10.03 -1.40
C GLU A 129 -13.16 11.18 -0.70
N ALA A 130 -12.82 11.04 0.59
CA ALA A 130 -12.07 12.07 1.30
C ALA A 130 -10.68 12.31 0.72
N PHE A 131 -9.94 11.25 0.35
CA PHE A 131 -8.67 11.40 -0.34
C PHE A 131 -8.84 11.99 -1.76
N SER A 132 -9.90 11.61 -2.49
CA SER A 132 -10.22 12.16 -3.81
C SER A 132 -10.42 13.68 -3.73
N ILE A 133 -11.24 14.14 -2.78
CA ILE A 133 -11.47 15.57 -2.55
C ILE A 133 -10.16 16.31 -2.26
N LEU A 134 -9.29 15.75 -1.41
CA LEU A 134 -7.99 16.37 -1.14
C LEU A 134 -7.09 16.43 -2.39
N LYS A 135 -7.15 15.41 -3.25
CA LYS A 135 -6.43 15.39 -4.54
C LYS A 135 -6.95 16.47 -5.51
N GLU A 136 -8.25 16.69 -5.57
CA GLU A 136 -8.87 17.79 -6.33
C GLU A 136 -8.39 19.17 -5.83
N HIS A 137 -7.99 19.26 -4.55
CA HIS A 137 -7.40 20.46 -3.95
C HIS A 137 -5.86 20.48 -3.99
N GLY A 138 -5.26 19.66 -4.86
CA GLY A 138 -3.83 19.69 -5.16
C GLY A 138 -2.96 18.70 -4.40
N LEU A 139 -3.53 17.84 -3.54
CA LEU A 139 -2.78 16.79 -2.87
C LEU A 139 -2.27 15.74 -3.87
N LYS A 140 -0.97 15.48 -3.86
CA LYS A 140 -0.36 14.31 -4.51
C LYS A 140 -0.15 13.22 -3.47
N PHE A 141 -0.93 12.15 -3.56
CA PHE A 141 -0.93 11.09 -2.55
C PHE A 141 -1.42 9.77 -3.16
N LYS A 142 -0.66 8.71 -3.00
CA LYS A 142 -1.00 7.39 -3.51
C LYS A 142 -1.79 6.62 -2.48
N VAL A 143 -2.98 6.17 -2.85
CA VAL A 143 -3.93 5.55 -1.92
C VAL A 143 -4.41 4.21 -2.46
N ILE A 144 -4.23 3.14 -1.68
CA ILE A 144 -4.72 1.81 -2.00
C ILE A 144 -5.84 1.37 -1.04
N THR A 145 -6.86 0.72 -1.60
CA THR A 145 -7.89 0.04 -0.81
C THR A 145 -7.68 -1.46 -0.87
N ILE A 146 -7.27 -2.06 0.24
CA ILE A 146 -7.13 -3.52 0.34
C ILE A 146 -8.50 -4.16 0.43
N THR A 147 -8.79 -5.00 -0.55
CA THR A 147 -10.03 -5.78 -0.65
C THR A 147 -9.73 -7.24 -0.36
N ALA A 148 -10.67 -7.93 0.27
CA ALA A 148 -10.53 -9.35 0.60
C ALA A 148 -10.26 -10.21 -0.64
N LYS A 149 -9.44 -11.25 -0.47
CA LYS A 149 -8.97 -12.13 -1.56
C LYS A 149 -10.10 -12.69 -2.40
N GLU A 150 -11.20 -13.10 -1.76
CA GLU A 150 -12.37 -13.67 -2.43
C GLU A 150 -13.05 -12.67 -3.37
N LYS A 151 -12.94 -11.37 -3.07
CA LYS A 151 -13.53 -10.30 -3.89
C LYS A 151 -12.64 -9.84 -5.03
N LEU A 152 -11.33 -10.09 -4.95
CA LEU A 152 -10.34 -9.79 -5.99
C LEU A 152 -10.04 -11.01 -6.88
N CYS A 153 -10.26 -12.23 -6.39
CA CYS A 153 -9.96 -13.44 -7.13
C CYS A 153 -10.72 -13.50 -8.46
N LEU A 154 -10.01 -13.78 -9.54
CA LEU A 154 -10.54 -13.92 -10.89
C LEU A 154 -10.91 -15.37 -11.24
N CYS A 155 -10.71 -16.30 -10.33
CA CYS A 155 -11.07 -17.72 -10.47
C CYS A 155 -12.39 -18.02 -9.76
N ASP A 156 -13.18 -18.94 -10.29
CA ASP A 156 -14.42 -19.41 -9.65
C ASP A 156 -14.14 -20.11 -8.30
N LYS A 157 -12.98 -20.77 -8.22
CA LYS A 157 -12.48 -21.39 -6.98
C LYS A 157 -11.11 -20.85 -6.63
N THR A 158 -10.89 -20.54 -5.36
CA THR A 158 -9.62 -20.02 -4.86
C THR A 158 -8.64 -21.16 -4.61
N GLU A 159 -7.98 -21.64 -5.65
CA GLU A 159 -6.90 -22.63 -5.60
C GLU A 159 -5.59 -21.97 -6.02
N CYS A 160 -4.85 -21.43 -5.05
CA CYS A 160 -3.70 -20.53 -5.28
C CYS A 160 -2.40 -21.30 -5.53
N ASN A 161 -2.37 -22.14 -6.54
CA ASN A 161 -1.15 -22.81 -7.00
C ASN A 161 -0.98 -22.65 -8.51
N PRO A 162 0.25 -22.74 -9.06
CA PRO A 162 0.51 -22.53 -10.49
C PRO A 162 -0.14 -23.58 -11.42
N GLU A 163 -0.54 -24.71 -10.92
CA GLU A 163 -1.19 -25.78 -11.69
C GLU A 163 -2.65 -25.44 -11.99
N ASN A 164 -3.37 -24.93 -10.97
CA ASN A 164 -4.82 -24.71 -11.02
C ASN A 164 -5.20 -23.25 -11.23
N CYS A 165 -4.27 -22.31 -11.01
CA CYS A 165 -4.53 -20.88 -11.15
C CYS A 165 -3.67 -20.23 -12.23
N LEU A 166 -4.31 -19.76 -13.31
CA LEU A 166 -3.63 -19.04 -14.40
C LEU A 166 -2.92 -17.77 -13.93
N TRP A 167 -3.49 -17.10 -12.92
CA TRP A 167 -2.98 -15.85 -12.36
C TRP A 167 -1.81 -16.07 -11.39
N ALA A 168 -1.69 -17.25 -10.80
CA ALA A 168 -0.55 -17.65 -9.98
C ALA A 168 0.63 -18.14 -10.83
N ARG A 169 0.34 -18.73 -12.00
CA ARG A 169 1.36 -19.24 -12.92
C ARG A 169 2.21 -18.11 -13.50
N GLY A 170 3.50 -18.10 -13.19
CA GLY A 170 4.45 -17.06 -13.63
C GLY A 170 4.15 -15.67 -13.04
N HIS A 171 3.41 -15.60 -11.94
CA HIS A 171 3.11 -14.35 -11.25
C HIS A 171 4.38 -13.59 -10.86
N LEU A 172 5.34 -14.28 -10.24
CA LEU A 172 6.59 -13.68 -9.76
C LEU A 172 7.47 -13.11 -10.88
N ASP A 173 7.33 -13.63 -12.10
CA ASP A 173 8.08 -13.14 -13.26
C ASP A 173 7.56 -11.78 -13.76
N ARG A 174 6.29 -11.48 -13.51
CA ARG A 174 5.58 -10.33 -14.08
C ARG A 174 5.14 -9.28 -13.05
N VAL A 175 4.95 -9.66 -11.79
CA VAL A 175 4.33 -8.79 -10.77
C VAL A 175 5.13 -7.52 -10.52
N ASN A 176 6.45 -7.56 -10.55
CA ASN A 176 7.27 -6.38 -10.31
C ASN A 176 7.07 -5.31 -11.39
N ASP A 177 6.99 -5.71 -12.65
CA ASP A 177 6.76 -4.76 -13.74
C ASP A 177 5.31 -4.25 -13.74
N ALA A 178 4.33 -5.13 -13.40
CA ALA A 178 2.94 -4.74 -13.22
C ALA A 178 2.76 -3.71 -12.10
N VAL A 179 3.36 -3.95 -10.95
CA VAL A 179 3.34 -3.03 -9.79
C VAL A 179 4.05 -1.72 -10.13
N PHE A 180 5.20 -1.77 -10.80
CA PHE A 180 5.94 -0.56 -11.16
C PHE A 180 5.14 0.31 -12.15
N GLU A 181 4.55 -0.29 -13.18
CA GLU A 181 3.71 0.46 -14.12
C GLU A 181 2.50 1.07 -13.39
N LEU A 182 1.76 0.28 -12.62
CA LEU A 182 0.60 0.75 -11.89
C LEU A 182 0.97 1.87 -10.91
N TRP A 183 2.04 1.70 -10.15
CA TRP A 183 2.53 2.68 -9.18
C TRP A 183 2.96 4.01 -9.83
N THR A 184 3.53 3.96 -11.04
CA THR A 184 4.02 5.18 -11.73
C THR A 184 2.95 5.89 -12.56
N THR A 185 1.85 5.22 -12.88
CA THR A 185 0.81 5.76 -13.78
C THR A 185 -0.48 6.17 -13.06
N GLN A 186 -0.71 5.67 -11.84
CA GLN A 186 -1.92 5.93 -11.07
C GLN A 186 -1.60 6.43 -9.66
N ASP A 187 -2.57 7.11 -9.03
CA ASP A 187 -2.48 7.61 -7.66
C ASP A 187 -3.62 7.08 -6.75
N SER A 188 -4.56 6.35 -7.32
CA SER A 188 -5.66 5.69 -6.61
C SER A 188 -5.80 4.27 -7.12
N TYR A 189 -5.80 3.32 -6.19
CA TYR A 189 -5.78 1.90 -6.48
C TYR A 189 -6.97 1.22 -5.82
N ASP A 190 -8.11 1.37 -6.45
CA ASP A 190 -9.34 0.71 -6.09
C ASP A 190 -9.41 -0.71 -6.68
N ARG A 191 -10.51 -1.40 -6.39
CA ARG A 191 -10.74 -2.76 -6.88
C ARG A 191 -10.68 -2.87 -8.40
N ASP A 192 -11.30 -1.94 -9.11
CA ASP A 192 -11.47 -2.03 -10.56
C ASP A 192 -10.15 -1.74 -11.27
N THR A 193 -9.39 -0.77 -10.81
CA THR A 193 -8.02 -0.48 -11.26
C THR A 193 -7.10 -1.70 -11.06
N LEU A 194 -7.16 -2.33 -9.88
CA LEU A 194 -6.36 -3.53 -9.59
C LEU A 194 -6.72 -4.69 -10.51
N LEU A 195 -8.01 -4.92 -10.79
CA LEU A 195 -8.46 -5.98 -11.69
C LEU A 195 -8.06 -5.73 -13.14
N GLU A 196 -8.09 -4.48 -13.60
CA GLU A 196 -7.65 -4.10 -14.95
C GLU A 196 -6.17 -4.43 -15.16
N TYR A 197 -5.31 -3.96 -14.26
CA TYR A 197 -3.87 -4.21 -14.36
C TYR A 197 -3.50 -5.68 -14.15
N ALA A 198 -4.18 -6.36 -13.23
CA ALA A 198 -3.98 -7.80 -13.04
C ALA A 198 -4.30 -8.60 -14.31
N LYS A 199 -5.36 -8.27 -15.02
CA LYS A 199 -5.70 -8.88 -16.32
C LYS A 199 -4.69 -8.55 -17.40
N LYS A 200 -4.27 -7.29 -17.50
CA LYS A 200 -3.25 -6.82 -18.45
C LYS A 200 -1.95 -7.60 -18.31
N TRP A 201 -1.49 -7.78 -17.08
CA TRP A 201 -0.20 -8.41 -16.77
C TRP A 201 -0.28 -9.91 -16.48
N GLN A 202 -1.48 -10.50 -16.46
CA GLN A 202 -1.69 -11.90 -16.07
C GLN A 202 -1.09 -12.24 -14.71
N VAL A 203 -1.36 -11.43 -13.68
CA VAL A 203 -0.90 -11.62 -12.31
C VAL A 203 -2.07 -11.77 -11.34
N CYS A 204 -1.83 -12.35 -10.17
CA CYS A 204 -2.85 -12.43 -9.13
C CYS A 204 -3.19 -11.03 -8.61
N PRO A 205 -4.44 -10.54 -8.72
CA PRO A 205 -4.79 -9.18 -8.30
C PRO A 205 -4.63 -8.97 -6.79
N PHE A 206 -4.85 -10.00 -5.98
CA PHE A 206 -4.70 -9.91 -4.53
C PHE A 206 -3.22 -9.78 -4.11
N GLU A 207 -2.34 -10.63 -4.63
CA GLU A 207 -0.91 -10.55 -4.33
C GLU A 207 -0.31 -9.24 -4.89
N MET A 208 -0.69 -8.84 -6.11
CA MET A 208 -0.28 -7.55 -6.68
C MET A 208 -0.74 -6.36 -5.82
N CYS A 209 -1.95 -6.41 -5.27
CA CYS A 209 -2.46 -5.40 -4.32
C CYS A 209 -1.58 -5.31 -3.07
N LEU A 210 -1.20 -6.44 -2.49
CA LEU A 210 -0.33 -6.48 -1.32
C LEU A 210 1.10 -6.01 -1.63
N ASP A 211 1.63 -6.35 -2.82
CA ASP A 211 2.95 -5.89 -3.26
C ASP A 211 2.96 -4.37 -3.52
N LEU A 212 1.89 -3.84 -4.11
CA LEU A 212 1.74 -2.40 -4.32
C LEU A 212 1.59 -1.63 -3.01
N ALA A 213 0.94 -2.23 -2.00
CA ALA A 213 0.66 -1.56 -0.73
C ALA A 213 1.92 -1.02 -0.01
N VAL A 214 3.09 -1.62 -0.23
CA VAL A 214 4.35 -1.16 0.38
C VAL A 214 4.94 0.09 -0.29
N TRP A 215 4.40 0.51 -1.43
CA TRP A 215 4.89 1.65 -2.21
C TRP A 215 3.98 2.87 -2.16
N VAL A 216 2.84 2.77 -1.50
CA VAL A 216 1.84 3.85 -1.45
C VAL A 216 1.94 4.66 -0.16
N ASP A 217 1.27 5.81 -0.15
CA ASP A 217 1.30 6.75 0.98
C ASP A 217 0.18 6.48 1.99
N ALA A 218 -0.94 5.88 1.55
CA ALA A 218 -2.03 5.47 2.43
C ALA A 218 -2.63 4.13 2.04
N VAL A 219 -2.97 3.34 3.05
CA VAL A 219 -3.67 2.07 2.94
C VAL A 219 -5.02 2.17 3.64
N ILE A 220 -6.10 1.97 2.88
CA ILE A 220 -7.46 1.84 3.41
C ILE A 220 -7.75 0.34 3.50
N CYS A 221 -8.05 -0.17 4.69
CA CYS A 221 -8.33 -1.60 4.86
C CYS A 221 -9.27 -1.88 6.03
N ASP A 222 -9.69 -3.12 6.14
CA ASP A 222 -10.37 -3.61 7.35
C ASP A 222 -9.38 -3.66 8.52
N TYR A 223 -9.83 -3.35 9.74
CA TYR A 223 -8.98 -3.37 10.93
C TYR A 223 -8.37 -4.76 11.21
N ASN A 224 -8.95 -5.85 10.69
CA ASN A 224 -8.40 -7.18 10.80
C ASN A 224 -7.02 -7.29 10.15
N TYR A 225 -6.74 -6.51 9.10
CA TYR A 225 -5.42 -6.47 8.46
C TYR A 225 -4.30 -5.90 9.34
N VAL A 226 -4.65 -5.30 10.47
CA VAL A 226 -3.68 -4.79 11.47
C VAL A 226 -3.71 -5.62 12.76
N PHE A 227 -4.89 -6.02 13.23
CA PHE A 227 -5.08 -6.54 14.59
C PHE A 227 -5.37 -8.03 14.67
N ASP A 228 -5.82 -8.69 13.58
CA ASP A 228 -6.09 -10.13 13.61
C ASP A 228 -4.78 -10.92 13.40
N PRO A 229 -4.36 -11.77 14.35
CA PRO A 229 -3.09 -12.50 14.25
C PRO A 229 -3.01 -13.49 13.08
N ASN A 230 -4.14 -13.86 12.47
CA ASN A 230 -4.17 -14.80 11.34
C ASN A 230 -4.05 -14.10 9.97
N VAL A 231 -4.51 -12.84 9.86
CA VAL A 231 -4.61 -12.15 8.57
C VAL A 231 -3.88 -10.80 8.53
N TYR A 232 -3.23 -10.38 9.63
CA TYR A 232 -2.53 -9.11 9.69
C TYR A 232 -1.41 -9.00 8.63
N LEU A 233 -1.15 -7.80 8.19
CA LEU A 233 -0.16 -7.51 7.15
C LEU A 233 1.27 -7.62 7.71
N LYS A 234 1.83 -8.83 7.70
CA LYS A 234 3.20 -9.11 8.18
C LYS A 234 4.27 -8.25 7.52
N ARG A 235 4.03 -7.77 6.29
CA ARG A 235 4.93 -6.87 5.56
C ARG A 235 5.13 -5.53 6.26
N PHE A 236 4.14 -5.09 7.05
CA PHE A 236 4.17 -3.82 7.78
C PHE A 236 4.34 -4.01 9.29
N PHE A 237 3.72 -5.04 9.85
CA PHE A 237 3.59 -5.22 11.30
C PHE A 237 4.27 -6.50 11.81
N GLY A 238 5.06 -7.18 10.98
CA GLY A 238 5.81 -8.36 11.36
C GLY A 238 7.07 -8.02 12.17
N GLU A 239 7.67 -9.04 12.80
CA GLU A 239 8.93 -8.90 13.51
C GLU A 239 10.04 -8.38 12.56
N GLY A 240 10.79 -7.38 13.00
CA GLY A 240 11.88 -6.78 12.23
C GLY A 240 11.43 -5.74 11.19
N THR A 241 10.14 -5.41 11.08
CA THR A 241 9.69 -4.27 10.28
C THR A 241 9.89 -2.97 11.07
N SER A 242 10.36 -1.94 10.38
CA SER A 242 10.44 -0.58 10.92
C SER A 242 9.65 0.35 10.00
N GLY A 243 8.57 0.91 10.49
CA GLY A 243 7.77 1.88 9.74
C GLY A 243 7.13 2.88 10.68
N GLU A 244 7.06 4.13 10.27
CA GLU A 244 6.40 5.21 11.01
C GLU A 244 4.98 5.40 10.45
N TYR A 245 4.03 4.68 11.04
CA TYR A 245 2.64 4.65 10.60
C TYR A 245 1.74 5.55 11.47
N ILE A 246 0.82 6.25 10.81
CA ILE A 246 -0.26 7.03 11.43
C ILE A 246 -1.57 6.29 11.25
#